data_a59f9303f36bb848f7304ae3d42bd9f0
#
_entry.id   a59f9303f36bb848f7304ae3d42bd9f0
#
_cell.length_a   1.000
_cell.length_b   1.000
_cell.length_c   1.000
_cell.angle_alpha   90.00
_cell.angle_beta   90.00
_cell.angle_gamma   90.00
#
_symmetry.space_group_name_H-M   'P 1'
#
loop_
_entity.id
_entity.type
_entity.pdbx_description
1 polymer ?
#
loop_
_entity_poly.entity_id
_entity_poly.type
_entity_poly.pdbx_seq_one_letter_code
_entity_poly.pdbx_strand_id
1 'polypeptide(L)'
;MGRYDNYLLVTDMDGTLLNSQRQVSEKNRAAIDRFTAEGGRFCVATGRTAENAAIFLHNVNINTSGIFFNGAMLYDYKKRRIMAKEPLVGEIWQQYVDLLLEKYPEICVQIYAVDTCYVVSNTPPEAPVLQAMSFPYKFSRWQDIQHLDWLKLMLVGEPELLYQAKEEAEKIGLMKISNSFFSESNFYEFVAANASKGHMLEVLKALPENQGRKVIAMGDYANDDYMLKMADVGIASGNAILQTKQAADRVGVTCDEGLTAYVIDLIDKGEI
;
A
#
# COMPACT_ATOMS: atom_id res chain seq x y z
N MET A 1 -23.48 23.24 0.64
CA MET A 1 -22.07 22.94 0.69
C MET A 1 -21.84 22.24 2.03
N GLY A 2 -21.31 21.02 2.03
CA GLY A 2 -21.05 20.27 3.28
C GLY A 2 -19.86 20.86 4.02
N ARG A 3 -19.77 20.60 5.32
CA ARG A 3 -18.71 21.14 6.20
C ARG A 3 -17.29 20.77 5.71
N TYR A 4 -17.14 19.58 5.13
CA TYR A 4 -15.86 19.02 4.70
C TYR A 4 -15.69 18.92 3.18
N ASP A 5 -16.51 19.63 2.40
CA ASP A 5 -16.43 19.58 0.91
C ASP A 5 -15.04 19.90 0.35
N ASN A 6 -14.23 20.66 1.09
CA ASN A 6 -12.90 21.08 0.67
C ASN A 6 -11.76 20.18 1.17
N TYR A 7 -12.07 19.00 1.75
CA TYR A 7 -11.06 18.13 2.34
C TYR A 7 -11.01 16.75 1.69
N LEU A 8 -9.79 16.23 1.54
CA LEU A 8 -9.47 14.85 1.21
C LEU A 8 -8.55 14.28 2.29
N LEU A 9 -9.02 13.26 3.01
CA LEU A 9 -8.21 12.51 3.98
C LEU A 9 -7.70 11.22 3.35
N VAL A 10 -6.40 10.99 3.41
CA VAL A 10 -5.72 9.78 2.95
C VAL A 10 -4.95 9.19 4.12
N THR A 11 -5.21 7.94 4.46
CA THR A 11 -4.56 7.31 5.63
C THR A 11 -3.89 6.01 5.25
N ASP A 12 -2.68 5.78 5.77
CA ASP A 12 -2.18 4.41 5.83
C ASP A 12 -3.09 3.53 6.70
N MET A 13 -2.96 2.22 6.56
CA MET A 13 -3.78 1.26 7.30
C MET A 13 -3.09 0.73 8.55
N ASP A 14 -2.00 -0.01 8.37
CA ASP A 14 -1.36 -0.75 9.46
C ASP A 14 -0.54 0.18 10.35
N GLY A 15 -0.86 0.28 11.65
CA GLY A 15 -0.21 1.23 12.55
C GLY A 15 -0.70 2.68 12.44
N THR A 16 -1.69 2.96 11.58
CA THR A 16 -2.27 4.29 11.38
C THR A 16 -3.79 4.29 11.55
N LEU A 17 -4.55 3.72 10.60
CA LEU A 17 -6.01 3.58 10.70
C LEU A 17 -6.40 2.41 11.59
N LEU A 18 -5.70 1.28 11.42
CA LEU A 18 -5.91 0.07 12.22
C LEU A 18 -5.13 0.18 13.54
N ASN A 19 -5.81 -0.14 14.63
CA ASN A 19 -5.22 -0.21 15.96
C ASN A 19 -4.32 -1.47 16.12
N SER A 20 -3.70 -1.63 17.29
CA SER A 20 -2.84 -2.78 17.62
C SER A 20 -3.55 -4.14 17.53
N GLN A 21 -4.89 -4.17 17.54
CA GLN A 21 -5.72 -5.35 17.32
C GLN A 21 -6.09 -5.57 15.84
N ARG A 22 -5.52 -4.77 14.92
CA ARG A 22 -5.84 -4.77 13.47
C ARG A 22 -7.32 -4.48 13.17
N GLN A 23 -7.92 -3.56 13.90
CA GLN A 23 -9.31 -3.14 13.75
C GLN A 23 -9.41 -1.63 13.59
N VAL A 24 -10.38 -1.17 12.80
CA VAL A 24 -10.77 0.24 12.78
C VAL A 24 -11.62 0.50 14.03
N SER A 25 -11.15 1.37 14.92
CA SER A 25 -11.87 1.67 16.17
C SER A 25 -13.24 2.31 15.88
N GLU A 26 -14.20 2.10 16.78
CA GLU A 26 -15.52 2.73 16.69
C GLU A 26 -15.42 4.25 16.60
N LYS A 27 -14.48 4.85 17.33
CA LYS A 27 -14.19 6.29 17.29
C LYS A 27 -13.78 6.76 15.90
N ASN A 28 -12.85 6.06 15.26
CA ASN A 28 -12.42 6.36 13.89
C ASN A 28 -13.58 6.20 12.91
N ARG A 29 -14.32 5.10 13.00
CA ARG A 29 -15.46 4.81 12.11
C ARG A 29 -16.52 5.90 12.19
N ALA A 30 -16.98 6.25 13.39
CA ALA A 30 -18.00 7.29 13.59
C ALA A 30 -17.53 8.66 13.05
N ALA A 31 -16.24 9.00 13.23
CA ALA A 31 -15.67 10.24 12.71
C ALA A 31 -15.60 10.23 11.16
N ILE A 32 -15.20 9.12 10.54
CA ILE A 32 -15.17 8.95 9.09
C ILE A 32 -16.58 9.04 8.51
N ASP A 33 -17.57 8.39 9.12
CA ASP A 33 -18.96 8.42 8.67
C ASP A 33 -19.51 9.85 8.67
N ARG A 34 -19.30 10.61 9.75
CA ARG A 34 -19.66 12.02 9.83
C ARG A 34 -18.93 12.85 8.77
N PHE A 35 -17.62 12.70 8.65
CA PHE A 35 -16.78 13.42 7.70
C PHE A 35 -17.26 13.21 6.26
N THR A 36 -17.52 11.97 5.89
CA THR A 36 -17.95 11.62 4.53
C THR A 36 -19.40 12.01 4.25
N ALA A 37 -20.29 11.94 5.25
CA ALA A 37 -21.68 12.39 5.15
C ALA A 37 -21.78 13.92 4.93
N GLU A 38 -20.85 14.69 5.46
CA GLU A 38 -20.77 16.15 5.32
C GLU A 38 -19.85 16.62 4.19
N GLY A 39 -19.58 15.75 3.19
CA GLY A 39 -18.92 16.08 1.91
C GLY A 39 -17.42 15.82 1.82
N GLY A 40 -16.78 15.40 2.91
CA GLY A 40 -15.37 15.01 2.91
C GLY A 40 -15.08 13.79 2.04
N ARG A 41 -13.88 13.72 1.48
CA ARG A 41 -13.38 12.55 0.75
C ARG A 41 -12.40 11.77 1.62
N PHE A 42 -12.62 10.46 1.71
CA PHE A 42 -11.81 9.57 2.54
C PHE A 42 -11.39 8.33 1.78
N CYS A 43 -10.10 7.99 1.85
CA CYS A 43 -9.56 6.74 1.33
C CYS A 43 -8.32 6.28 2.10
N VAL A 44 -7.85 5.08 1.76
CA VAL A 44 -6.64 4.48 2.31
C VAL A 44 -5.50 4.46 1.30
N ALA A 45 -4.26 4.42 1.81
CA ALA A 45 -3.03 4.22 1.04
C ALA A 45 -2.18 3.13 1.73
N THR A 46 -2.09 1.93 1.15
CA THR A 46 -1.53 0.76 1.82
C THR A 46 -0.65 -0.09 0.91
N GLY A 47 0.26 -0.88 1.50
CA GLY A 47 0.99 -1.94 0.81
C GLY A 47 0.15 -3.18 0.47
N ARG A 48 -1.04 -3.27 1.06
CA ARG A 48 -1.99 -4.37 0.84
C ARG A 48 -2.58 -4.34 -0.56
N THR A 49 -3.12 -5.49 -0.99
CA THR A 49 -4.02 -5.55 -2.16
C THR A 49 -5.37 -4.93 -1.82
N ALA A 50 -6.14 -4.52 -2.83
CA ALA A 50 -7.48 -3.97 -2.60
C ALA A 50 -8.41 -4.97 -1.90
N GLU A 51 -8.32 -6.27 -2.27
CA GLU A 51 -9.12 -7.34 -1.68
C GLU A 51 -8.74 -7.61 -0.23
N ASN A 52 -7.43 -7.66 0.07
CA ASN A 52 -6.96 -7.84 1.44
C ASN A 52 -7.35 -6.64 2.33
N ALA A 53 -7.22 -5.43 1.83
CA ALA A 53 -7.66 -4.23 2.54
C ALA A 53 -9.18 -4.25 2.81
N ALA A 54 -9.99 -4.72 1.86
CA ALA A 54 -11.44 -4.77 2.01
C ALA A 54 -11.90 -5.63 3.20
N ILE A 55 -11.13 -6.65 3.61
CA ILE A 55 -11.42 -7.48 4.79
C ILE A 55 -11.49 -6.61 6.05
N PHE A 56 -10.62 -5.61 6.17
CA PHE A 56 -10.54 -4.72 7.34
C PHE A 56 -11.44 -3.48 7.20
N LEU A 57 -11.82 -3.13 5.97
CA LEU A 57 -12.54 -1.89 5.64
C LEU A 57 -14.05 -2.10 5.42
N HIS A 58 -14.59 -3.31 5.64
CA HIS A 58 -15.97 -3.66 5.33
C HIS A 58 -17.03 -2.73 5.99
N ASN A 59 -16.67 -2.08 7.11
CA ASN A 59 -17.52 -1.13 7.84
C ASN A 59 -16.98 0.31 7.79
N VAL A 60 -16.15 0.65 6.81
CA VAL A 60 -15.55 1.98 6.65
C VAL A 60 -16.04 2.61 5.36
N ASN A 61 -16.53 3.83 5.41
CA ASN A 61 -17.04 4.53 4.23
C ASN A 61 -15.89 5.12 3.39
N ILE A 62 -15.29 4.29 2.51
CA ILE A 62 -14.37 4.74 1.49
C ILE A 62 -15.18 5.34 0.33
N ASN A 63 -15.03 6.63 0.06
CA ASN A 63 -15.88 7.34 -0.91
C ASN A 63 -15.11 7.99 -2.08
N THR A 64 -13.81 7.71 -2.19
CA THR A 64 -12.96 7.99 -3.35
C THR A 64 -12.00 6.83 -3.59
N SER A 65 -11.16 6.89 -4.63
CA SER A 65 -10.21 5.81 -4.96
C SER A 65 -9.14 5.64 -3.88
N GLY A 66 -8.81 4.39 -3.54
CA GLY A 66 -7.73 4.05 -2.62
C GLY A 66 -6.43 3.69 -3.34
N ILE A 67 -5.31 3.85 -2.65
CA ILE A 67 -3.95 3.55 -3.12
C ILE A 67 -3.52 2.19 -2.54
N PHE A 68 -3.12 1.26 -3.43
CA PHE A 68 -2.77 -0.12 -3.07
C PHE A 68 -1.40 -0.51 -3.60
N PHE A 69 -0.84 -1.62 -3.10
CA PHE A 69 0.49 -2.11 -3.46
C PHE A 69 1.58 -1.04 -3.32
N ASN A 70 1.56 -0.27 -2.21
CA ASN A 70 2.49 0.84 -1.96
C ASN A 70 2.51 1.91 -3.08
N GLY A 71 1.40 2.08 -3.80
CA GLY A 71 1.27 3.05 -4.89
C GLY A 71 1.37 2.45 -6.29
N ALA A 72 1.46 1.12 -6.44
CA ALA A 72 1.43 0.51 -7.77
C ALA A 72 0.02 0.47 -8.37
N MET A 73 -1.05 0.73 -7.59
CA MET A 73 -2.43 0.74 -8.08
C MET A 73 -3.29 1.77 -7.36
N LEU A 74 -4.09 2.50 -8.15
CA LEU A 74 -5.21 3.32 -7.69
C LEU A 74 -6.51 2.62 -8.08
N TYR A 75 -7.34 2.26 -7.11
CA TYR A 75 -8.56 1.48 -7.31
C TYR A 75 -9.79 2.16 -6.71
N ASP A 76 -10.88 2.22 -7.49
CA ASP A 76 -12.17 2.75 -7.06
C ASP A 76 -13.11 1.60 -6.69
N TYR A 77 -13.37 1.43 -5.39
CA TYR A 77 -14.27 0.38 -4.89
C TYR A 77 -15.72 0.53 -5.37
N LYS A 78 -16.21 1.77 -5.52
CA LYS A 78 -17.59 2.02 -5.97
C LYS A 78 -17.76 1.69 -7.44
N LYS A 79 -16.81 2.10 -8.27
CA LYS A 79 -16.83 1.84 -9.72
C LYS A 79 -16.25 0.46 -10.05
N ARG A 80 -15.65 -0.23 -9.07
CA ARG A 80 -14.98 -1.53 -9.22
C ARG A 80 -13.98 -1.56 -10.38
N ARG A 81 -13.15 -0.50 -10.46
CA ARG A 81 -12.19 -0.37 -11.56
C ARG A 81 -10.87 0.25 -11.11
N ILE A 82 -9.83 -0.09 -11.84
CA ILE A 82 -8.52 0.54 -11.73
C ILE A 82 -8.59 1.91 -12.38
N MET A 83 -8.12 2.92 -11.66
CA MET A 83 -8.02 4.30 -12.12
C MET A 83 -6.64 4.62 -12.67
N ALA A 84 -5.59 4.02 -12.08
CA ALA A 84 -4.21 4.10 -12.53
C ALA A 84 -3.42 2.87 -12.03
N LYS A 85 -2.33 2.53 -12.69
CA LYS A 85 -1.41 1.46 -12.27
C LYS A 85 0.01 1.74 -12.75
N GLU A 86 0.99 1.26 -11.96
CA GLU A 86 2.42 1.31 -12.21
C GLU A 86 2.96 -0.14 -12.21
N PRO A 87 2.90 -0.87 -13.34
CA PRO A 87 3.33 -2.25 -13.40
C PRO A 87 4.86 -2.36 -13.52
N LEU A 88 5.39 -3.51 -13.12
CA LEU A 88 6.74 -3.95 -13.42
C LEU A 88 6.81 -4.32 -14.91
N VAL A 89 7.59 -3.57 -15.72
CA VAL A 89 7.65 -3.75 -17.17
C VAL A 89 9.05 -4.09 -17.64
N GLY A 90 9.14 -4.90 -18.72
CA GLY A 90 10.37 -5.25 -19.41
C GLY A 90 10.80 -6.70 -19.22
N GLU A 91 11.51 -7.23 -20.24
CA GLU A 91 12.00 -8.61 -20.28
C GLU A 91 13.01 -8.94 -19.17
N ILE A 92 13.63 -7.94 -18.58
CA ILE A 92 14.58 -8.11 -17.47
C ILE A 92 13.92 -8.78 -16.24
N TRP A 93 12.61 -8.56 -16.03
CA TRP A 93 11.87 -9.23 -14.96
C TRP A 93 11.71 -10.72 -15.23
N GLN A 94 11.54 -11.09 -16.51
CA GLN A 94 11.45 -12.48 -16.93
C GLN A 94 12.79 -13.18 -16.70
N GLN A 95 13.90 -12.53 -17.09
CA GLN A 95 15.25 -13.05 -16.86
C GLN A 95 15.54 -13.22 -15.36
N TYR A 96 15.07 -12.30 -14.53
CA TYR A 96 15.26 -12.41 -13.10
C TYR A 96 14.44 -13.55 -12.49
N VAL A 97 13.19 -13.73 -12.90
CA VAL A 97 12.37 -14.85 -12.44
C VAL A 97 12.95 -16.18 -12.87
N ASP A 98 13.43 -16.31 -14.13
CA ASP A 98 14.12 -17.52 -14.59
C ASP A 98 15.36 -17.83 -13.74
N LEU A 99 16.18 -16.82 -13.46
CA LEU A 99 17.35 -16.96 -12.60
C LEU A 99 16.98 -17.43 -11.19
N LEU A 100 15.92 -16.86 -10.59
CA LEU A 100 15.45 -17.26 -9.27
C LEU A 100 15.00 -18.72 -9.25
N LEU A 101 14.20 -19.14 -10.23
CA LEU A 101 13.67 -20.50 -10.31
C LEU A 101 14.77 -21.55 -10.52
N GLU A 102 15.84 -21.19 -11.23
CA GLU A 102 16.98 -22.07 -11.48
C GLU A 102 17.94 -22.14 -10.29
N LYS A 103 18.30 -20.98 -9.74
CA LYS A 103 19.41 -20.85 -8.77
C LYS A 103 18.97 -20.94 -7.32
N TYR A 104 17.73 -20.56 -7.03
CA TYR A 104 17.18 -20.45 -5.67
C TYR A 104 15.80 -21.13 -5.55
N PRO A 105 15.70 -22.46 -5.82
CA PRO A 105 14.42 -23.17 -5.87
C PRO A 105 13.68 -23.20 -4.52
N GLU A 106 14.37 -22.89 -3.42
CA GLU A 106 13.80 -22.80 -2.07
C GLU A 106 13.02 -21.49 -1.84
N ILE A 107 13.26 -20.47 -2.67
CA ILE A 107 12.53 -19.20 -2.57
C ILE A 107 11.12 -19.39 -3.14
N CYS A 108 10.11 -19.03 -2.35
CA CYS A 108 8.75 -18.91 -2.85
C CYS A 108 8.62 -17.60 -3.65
N VAL A 109 8.47 -17.71 -4.97
CA VAL A 109 8.34 -16.58 -5.89
C VAL A 109 6.85 -16.32 -6.14
N GLN A 110 6.40 -15.13 -5.76
CA GLN A 110 5.01 -14.69 -5.87
C GLN A 110 4.91 -13.46 -6.77
N ILE A 111 4.08 -13.52 -7.79
CA ILE A 111 3.80 -12.41 -8.72
C ILE A 111 2.36 -11.95 -8.46
N TYR A 112 2.21 -10.71 -8.05
CA TYR A 112 0.91 -10.10 -7.80
C TYR A 112 0.45 -9.34 -9.05
N ALA A 113 -0.57 -9.86 -9.70
CA ALA A 113 -1.36 -9.14 -10.68
C ALA A 113 -2.48 -8.37 -9.97
N VAL A 114 -3.36 -7.75 -10.75
CA VAL A 114 -4.44 -6.91 -10.23
C VAL A 114 -5.37 -7.62 -9.24
N ASP A 115 -5.73 -8.86 -9.55
CA ASP A 115 -6.80 -9.62 -8.87
C ASP A 115 -6.31 -10.93 -8.24
N THR A 116 -5.08 -11.32 -8.48
CA THR A 116 -4.61 -12.64 -8.08
C THR A 116 -3.10 -12.61 -7.81
N CYS A 117 -2.68 -13.33 -6.79
CA CYS A 117 -1.29 -13.69 -6.58
C CYS A 117 -0.98 -15.00 -7.33
N TYR A 118 0.06 -15.02 -8.14
CA TYR A 118 0.55 -16.22 -8.81
C TYR A 118 1.81 -16.72 -8.13
N VAL A 119 1.78 -17.95 -7.63
CA VAL A 119 2.96 -18.66 -7.14
C VAL A 119 3.58 -19.36 -8.34
N VAL A 120 4.79 -18.95 -8.72
CA VAL A 120 5.48 -19.47 -9.92
C VAL A 120 6.67 -20.38 -9.60
N SER A 121 7.03 -20.50 -8.32
CA SER A 121 8.04 -21.44 -7.81
C SER A 121 7.43 -22.81 -7.47
N ASN A 122 8.29 -23.80 -7.27
CA ASN A 122 7.89 -25.15 -6.84
C ASN A 122 7.54 -25.25 -5.34
N THR A 123 7.06 -24.15 -4.75
CA THR A 123 6.64 -24.11 -3.34
C THR A 123 5.46 -25.04 -3.12
N PRO A 124 5.54 -26.01 -2.19
CA PRO A 124 4.44 -26.93 -1.96
C PRO A 124 3.21 -26.21 -1.35
N PRO A 125 1.98 -26.62 -1.68
CA PRO A 125 0.76 -25.97 -1.17
C PRO A 125 0.65 -25.90 0.36
N GLU A 126 1.29 -26.84 1.05
CA GLU A 126 1.36 -26.92 2.52
C GLU A 126 2.41 -26.01 3.14
N ALA A 127 3.20 -25.29 2.34
CA ALA A 127 4.22 -24.38 2.87
C ALA A 127 3.58 -23.32 3.78
N PRO A 128 4.18 -23.03 4.96
CA PRO A 128 3.61 -22.08 5.92
C PRO A 128 3.28 -20.71 5.33
N VAL A 129 4.11 -20.23 4.39
CA VAL A 129 3.88 -18.96 3.71
C VAL A 129 2.58 -18.94 2.91
N LEU A 130 2.22 -20.06 2.28
CA LEU A 130 0.98 -20.17 1.50
C LEU A 130 -0.23 -20.39 2.40
N GLN A 131 -0.07 -21.14 3.48
CA GLN A 131 -1.11 -21.36 4.49
C GLN A 131 -1.47 -20.09 5.25
N ALA A 132 -0.50 -19.17 5.43
CA ALA A 132 -0.72 -17.90 6.09
C ALA A 132 -1.34 -16.81 5.17
N MET A 133 -1.43 -17.05 3.86
CA MET A 133 -1.99 -16.08 2.93
C MET A 133 -3.49 -15.90 3.15
N SER A 134 -3.89 -14.66 3.39
CA SER A 134 -5.30 -14.24 3.42
C SER A 134 -5.82 -13.73 2.07
N PHE A 135 -5.00 -13.84 1.02
CA PHE A 135 -5.27 -13.37 -0.33
C PHE A 135 -5.34 -14.56 -1.30
N PRO A 136 -6.28 -14.59 -2.27
CA PRO A 136 -6.37 -15.66 -3.25
C PRO A 136 -5.08 -15.81 -4.05
N TYR A 137 -4.59 -17.04 -4.16
CA TYR A 137 -3.42 -17.34 -4.99
C TYR A 137 -3.68 -18.53 -5.90
N LYS A 138 -2.89 -18.62 -6.97
CA LYS A 138 -2.91 -19.73 -7.94
C LYS A 138 -1.48 -20.13 -8.27
N PHE A 139 -1.24 -21.42 -8.42
CA PHE A 139 -0.01 -21.89 -9.04
C PHE A 139 -0.07 -21.67 -10.54
N SER A 140 1.02 -21.17 -11.11
CA SER A 140 1.16 -20.96 -12.55
C SER A 140 2.63 -21.05 -12.94
N ARG A 141 2.87 -21.42 -14.20
CA ARG A 141 4.19 -21.12 -14.78
C ARG A 141 4.24 -19.64 -15.09
N TRP A 142 5.37 -18.99 -14.83
CA TRP A 142 5.47 -17.56 -15.06
C TRP A 142 5.29 -17.19 -16.55
N GLN A 143 5.69 -18.10 -17.49
CA GLN A 143 5.48 -17.92 -18.93
C GLN A 143 3.99 -17.75 -19.30
N ASP A 144 3.10 -18.36 -18.53
CA ASP A 144 1.67 -18.29 -18.80
C ASP A 144 1.05 -16.96 -18.33
N ILE A 145 1.78 -16.21 -17.47
CA ILE A 145 1.29 -14.95 -16.88
C ILE A 145 2.12 -13.72 -17.25
N GLN A 146 3.17 -13.90 -18.06
CA GLN A 146 4.07 -12.80 -18.45
C GLN A 146 3.38 -11.65 -19.22
N HIS A 147 2.20 -11.90 -19.79
CA HIS A 147 1.39 -10.91 -20.48
C HIS A 147 0.52 -10.05 -19.52
N LEU A 148 0.46 -10.41 -18.25
CA LEU A 148 -0.30 -9.67 -17.24
C LEU A 148 0.50 -8.46 -16.76
N ASP A 149 -0.20 -7.48 -16.19
CA ASP A 149 0.43 -6.39 -15.45
C ASP A 149 0.84 -6.89 -14.07
N TRP A 150 2.12 -7.03 -13.84
CA TRP A 150 2.68 -7.40 -12.54
C TRP A 150 2.83 -6.14 -11.69
N LEU A 151 2.04 -6.01 -10.65
CA LEU A 151 2.07 -4.85 -9.77
C LEU A 151 3.14 -5.00 -8.67
N LYS A 152 3.44 -6.24 -8.28
CA LYS A 152 4.44 -6.56 -7.28
C LYS A 152 5.04 -7.94 -7.54
N LEU A 153 6.35 -8.06 -7.38
CA LEU A 153 7.05 -9.33 -7.22
C LEU A 153 7.45 -9.46 -5.75
N MET A 154 7.12 -10.57 -5.11
CA MET A 154 7.50 -10.87 -3.75
C MET A 154 8.26 -12.19 -3.68
N LEU A 155 9.38 -12.16 -2.99
CA LEU A 155 10.23 -13.32 -2.69
C LEU A 155 10.06 -13.65 -1.21
N VAL A 156 9.78 -14.91 -0.90
CA VAL A 156 9.63 -15.38 0.47
C VAL A 156 10.57 -16.55 0.72
N GLY A 157 11.40 -16.45 1.75
CA GLY A 157 12.41 -17.46 2.06
C GLY A 157 13.29 -17.08 3.24
N GLU A 158 14.32 -17.88 3.46
CA GLU A 158 15.33 -17.59 4.48
C GLU A 158 16.07 -16.29 4.15
N PRO A 159 16.37 -15.44 5.15
CA PRO A 159 16.99 -14.13 4.93
C PRO A 159 18.26 -14.19 4.08
N GLU A 160 19.14 -15.16 4.31
CA GLU A 160 20.38 -15.33 3.56
C GLU A 160 20.15 -15.53 2.07
N LEU A 161 19.14 -16.33 1.69
CA LEU A 161 18.77 -16.56 0.28
C LEU A 161 18.17 -15.30 -0.33
N LEU A 162 17.37 -14.54 0.42
CA LEU A 162 16.79 -13.29 -0.06
C LEU A 162 17.85 -12.20 -0.27
N TYR A 163 18.89 -12.13 0.57
CA TYR A 163 20.03 -11.24 0.34
C TYR A 163 20.80 -11.62 -0.92
N GLN A 164 21.02 -12.92 -1.17
CA GLN A 164 21.66 -13.38 -2.42
C GLN A 164 20.79 -13.04 -3.64
N ALA A 165 19.47 -13.26 -3.58
CA ALA A 165 18.55 -12.87 -4.63
C ALA A 165 18.57 -11.36 -4.90
N LYS A 166 18.65 -10.54 -3.84
CA LYS A 166 18.83 -9.09 -3.95
C LYS A 166 20.13 -8.73 -4.69
N GLU A 167 21.26 -9.36 -4.35
CA GLU A 167 22.53 -9.13 -5.05
C GLU A 167 22.44 -9.46 -6.55
N GLU A 168 21.74 -10.54 -6.92
CA GLU A 168 21.50 -10.85 -8.33
C GLU A 168 20.67 -9.76 -9.02
N ALA A 169 19.62 -9.26 -8.38
CA ALA A 169 18.82 -8.15 -8.89
C ALA A 169 19.65 -6.87 -9.08
N GLU A 170 20.57 -6.57 -8.16
CA GLU A 170 21.51 -5.45 -8.28
C GLU A 170 22.45 -5.62 -9.48
N LYS A 171 23.04 -6.81 -9.67
CA LYS A 171 23.95 -7.11 -10.78
C LYS A 171 23.32 -6.91 -12.14
N ILE A 172 22.06 -7.30 -12.30
CA ILE A 172 21.33 -7.12 -13.57
C ILE A 172 20.68 -5.74 -13.72
N GLY A 173 20.77 -4.88 -12.68
CA GLY A 173 20.34 -3.48 -12.75
C GLY A 173 18.87 -3.22 -12.40
N LEU A 174 18.15 -4.17 -11.79
CA LEU A 174 16.74 -3.98 -11.40
C LEU A 174 16.54 -2.82 -10.43
N MET A 175 17.52 -2.52 -9.56
CA MET A 175 17.45 -1.41 -8.62
C MET A 175 17.34 -0.03 -9.28
N LYS A 176 17.63 0.09 -10.59
CA LYS A 176 17.48 1.35 -11.33
C LYS A 176 16.08 1.59 -11.86
N ILE A 177 15.28 0.54 -11.95
CA ILE A 177 13.94 0.56 -12.56
C ILE A 177 12.83 0.12 -11.62
N SER A 178 13.18 -0.15 -10.36
CA SER A 178 12.24 -0.56 -9.32
C SER A 178 12.61 -0.01 -7.96
N ASN A 179 11.62 0.07 -7.08
CA ASN A 179 11.80 0.17 -5.65
C ASN A 179 11.75 -1.24 -5.06
N SER A 180 12.66 -1.54 -4.14
CA SER A 180 12.69 -2.82 -3.45
C SER A 180 12.99 -2.66 -1.97
N PHE A 181 12.39 -3.49 -1.15
CA PHE A 181 12.54 -3.42 0.30
C PHE A 181 12.20 -4.76 0.97
N PHE A 182 12.75 -4.95 2.16
CA PHE A 182 12.30 -6.01 3.05
C PHE A 182 11.11 -5.49 3.85
N SER A 183 9.92 -6.08 3.67
CA SER A 183 8.74 -5.78 4.49
C SER A 183 8.78 -6.54 5.82
N GLU A 184 9.38 -7.72 5.82
CA GLU A 184 9.79 -8.51 6.98
C GLU A 184 11.13 -9.19 6.66
N SER A 185 11.79 -9.79 7.65
CA SER A 185 13.10 -10.44 7.45
C SER A 185 13.09 -11.53 6.38
N ASN A 186 11.95 -12.20 6.20
CA ASN A 186 11.71 -13.30 5.27
C ASN A 186 10.85 -12.91 4.05
N PHE A 187 10.59 -11.61 3.84
CA PHE A 187 9.84 -11.07 2.69
C PHE A 187 10.64 -9.97 1.99
N TYR A 188 10.97 -10.18 0.72
CA TYR A 188 11.63 -9.16 -0.12
C TYR A 188 10.74 -8.81 -1.31
N GLU A 189 10.42 -7.53 -1.46
CA GLU A 189 9.42 -7.04 -2.40
C GLU A 189 10.02 -6.11 -3.45
N PHE A 190 9.48 -6.17 -4.67
CA PHE A 190 9.74 -5.24 -5.75
C PHE A 190 8.43 -4.64 -6.26
N VAL A 191 8.45 -3.34 -6.46
CA VAL A 191 7.41 -2.56 -7.14
C VAL A 191 8.06 -1.65 -8.18
N ALA A 192 7.31 -1.12 -9.14
CA ALA A 192 7.86 -0.20 -10.13
C ALA A 192 8.52 1.02 -9.48
N ALA A 193 9.54 1.61 -10.13
CA ALA A 193 10.28 2.75 -9.57
C ALA A 193 9.39 3.93 -9.20
N ASN A 194 8.33 4.18 -9.99
CA ASN A 194 7.36 5.23 -9.73
C ASN A 194 6.28 4.82 -8.72
N ALA A 195 6.19 3.53 -8.37
CA ALA A 195 5.22 3.07 -7.39
C ALA A 195 5.61 3.54 -5.99
N SER A 196 4.95 4.58 -5.54
CA SER A 196 4.99 5.05 -4.16
C SER A 196 3.64 5.65 -3.77
N LYS A 197 3.31 5.60 -2.48
CA LYS A 197 2.08 6.22 -1.97
C LYS A 197 2.01 7.70 -2.31
N GLY A 198 3.15 8.42 -2.29
CA GLY A 198 3.22 9.83 -2.62
C GLY A 198 2.99 10.12 -4.11
N HIS A 199 3.62 9.36 -5.01
CA HIS A 199 3.37 9.51 -6.45
C HIS A 199 1.89 9.23 -6.78
N MET A 200 1.33 8.16 -6.25
CA MET A 200 -0.07 7.83 -6.52
C MET A 200 -1.05 8.79 -5.84
N LEU A 201 -0.64 9.47 -4.76
CA LEU A 201 -1.40 10.57 -4.16
C LEU A 201 -1.55 11.73 -5.16
N GLU A 202 -0.51 12.09 -5.92
CA GLU A 202 -0.61 13.12 -6.96
C GLU A 202 -1.63 12.75 -8.04
N VAL A 203 -1.67 11.48 -8.44
CA VAL A 203 -2.68 10.96 -9.39
C VAL A 203 -4.08 11.05 -8.78
N LEU A 204 -4.23 10.67 -7.51
CA LEU A 204 -5.50 10.76 -6.78
C LEU A 204 -6.00 12.21 -6.66
N LYS A 205 -5.12 13.16 -6.37
CA LYS A 205 -5.45 14.60 -6.31
C LYS A 205 -5.97 15.13 -7.65
N ALA A 206 -5.43 14.62 -8.75
CA ALA A 206 -5.81 15.06 -10.11
C ALA A 206 -7.18 14.52 -10.56
N LEU A 207 -7.78 13.55 -9.86
CA LEU A 207 -9.13 13.07 -10.19
C LEU A 207 -10.16 14.20 -10.05
N PRO A 208 -11.13 14.36 -10.99
CA PRO A 208 -12.11 15.44 -10.98
C PRO A 208 -12.83 15.64 -9.64
N GLU A 209 -13.17 14.55 -8.96
CA GLU A 209 -13.86 14.55 -7.66
C GLU A 209 -13.01 15.03 -6.49
N ASN A 210 -11.68 15.13 -6.67
CA ASN A 210 -10.72 15.51 -5.63
C ASN A 210 -10.05 16.88 -5.90
N GLN A 211 -10.21 17.45 -7.09
CA GLN A 211 -9.59 18.73 -7.45
C GLN A 211 -9.97 19.86 -6.50
N GLY A 212 -8.97 20.65 -6.09
CA GLY A 212 -9.15 21.82 -5.22
C GLY A 212 -9.39 21.49 -3.75
N ARG A 213 -9.35 20.21 -3.35
CA ARG A 213 -9.47 19.80 -1.95
C ARG A 213 -8.13 19.93 -1.24
N LYS A 214 -8.16 20.40 0.00
CA LYS A 214 -7.02 20.33 0.91
C LYS A 214 -6.77 18.87 1.31
N VAL A 215 -5.60 18.37 1.01
CA VAL A 215 -5.20 16.98 1.25
C VAL A 215 -4.52 16.85 2.60
N ILE A 216 -5.01 15.98 3.45
CA ILE A 216 -4.39 15.62 4.72
C ILE A 216 -4.03 14.15 4.66
N ALA A 217 -2.75 13.82 4.80
CA ALA A 217 -2.25 12.45 4.78
C ALA A 217 -1.81 12.01 6.18
N MET A 218 -2.04 10.75 6.51
CA MET A 218 -1.65 10.12 7.77
C MET A 218 -0.85 8.86 7.51
N GLY A 219 0.24 8.63 8.28
CA GLY A 219 1.10 7.47 8.13
C GLY A 219 1.99 7.22 9.34
N ASP A 220 2.71 6.10 9.39
CA ASP A 220 3.56 5.73 10.52
C ASP A 220 4.92 5.15 10.13
N TYR A 221 5.15 4.79 8.88
CA TYR A 221 6.39 4.13 8.46
C TYR A 221 7.03 4.80 7.23
N ALA A 222 8.27 4.39 6.90
CA ALA A 222 9.09 5.03 5.86
C ALA A 222 8.44 5.09 4.47
N ASN A 223 7.56 4.14 4.11
CA ASN A 223 6.81 4.15 2.85
C ASN A 223 5.72 5.23 2.79
N ASP A 224 5.43 5.88 3.93
CA ASP A 224 4.50 7.03 4.02
C ASP A 224 5.20 8.38 3.86
N ASP A 225 6.51 8.45 4.09
CA ASP A 225 7.25 9.72 4.17
C ASP A 225 7.01 10.62 2.96
N TYR A 226 7.01 10.02 1.75
CA TYR A 226 6.78 10.78 0.54
C TYR A 226 5.31 11.22 0.41
N MET A 227 4.35 10.37 0.82
CA MET A 227 2.93 10.74 0.85
C MET A 227 2.65 11.89 1.83
N LEU A 228 3.25 11.84 3.02
CA LEU A 228 3.12 12.91 4.01
C LEU A 228 3.65 14.24 3.49
N LYS A 229 4.80 14.23 2.77
CA LYS A 229 5.40 15.44 2.17
C LYS A 229 4.60 15.99 0.99
N MET A 230 3.88 15.15 0.24
CA MET A 230 3.09 15.56 -0.92
C MET A 230 1.67 16.03 -0.58
N ALA A 231 1.22 15.80 0.65
CA ALA A 231 -0.03 16.32 1.18
C ALA A 231 0.09 17.81 1.54
N ASP A 232 -1.05 18.50 1.66
CA ASP A 232 -1.05 19.89 2.16
C ASP A 232 -0.79 19.91 3.69
N VAL A 233 -1.11 18.81 4.38
CA VAL A 233 -0.73 18.57 5.77
C VAL A 233 -0.43 17.08 5.94
N GLY A 234 0.81 16.75 6.26
CA GLY A 234 1.25 15.41 6.62
C GLY A 234 1.25 15.19 8.13
N ILE A 235 0.58 14.13 8.60
CA ILE A 235 0.45 13.83 10.04
C ILE A 235 1.01 12.43 10.31
N ALA A 236 2.08 12.34 11.10
CA ALA A 236 2.59 11.07 11.57
C ALA A 236 1.78 10.55 12.76
N SER A 237 1.51 9.25 12.79
CA SER A 237 0.94 8.59 13.96
C SER A 237 1.86 8.73 15.18
N GLY A 238 1.29 8.80 16.40
CA GLY A 238 2.07 8.86 17.63
C GLY A 238 3.01 7.66 17.83
N ASN A 239 2.66 6.50 17.27
CA ASN A 239 3.50 5.29 17.24
C ASN A 239 4.45 5.22 16.05
N ALA A 240 4.47 6.21 15.15
CA ALA A 240 5.34 6.20 13.97
C ALA A 240 6.83 6.14 14.33
N ILE A 241 7.63 5.61 13.42
CA ILE A 241 9.10 5.64 13.53
C ILE A 241 9.60 7.09 13.51
N LEU A 242 10.78 7.31 14.10
CA LEU A 242 11.36 8.66 14.23
C LEU A 242 11.52 9.36 12.87
N GLN A 243 11.96 8.64 11.84
CA GLN A 243 12.12 9.15 10.48
C GLN A 243 10.80 9.73 9.96
N THR A 244 9.70 8.99 10.08
CA THR A 244 8.37 9.41 9.60
C THR A 244 7.82 10.58 10.42
N LYS A 245 8.06 10.62 11.74
CA LYS A 245 7.75 11.79 12.58
C LYS A 245 8.49 13.05 12.13
N GLN A 246 9.73 12.91 11.65
CA GLN A 246 10.52 14.02 11.13
C GLN A 246 10.11 14.45 9.70
N ALA A 247 9.50 13.54 8.93
CA ALA A 247 9.01 13.82 7.59
C ALA A 247 7.64 14.51 7.57
N ALA A 248 6.88 14.42 8.66
CA ALA A 248 5.54 14.97 8.80
C ALA A 248 5.54 16.42 9.30
N ASP A 249 4.48 17.16 8.98
CA ASP A 249 4.25 18.52 9.53
C ASP A 249 3.86 18.48 11.00
N ARG A 250 3.17 17.40 11.42
CA ARG A 250 2.69 17.20 12.79
C ARG A 250 2.79 15.74 13.21
N VAL A 251 2.91 15.54 14.51
CA VAL A 251 2.72 14.23 15.14
C VAL A 251 1.39 14.24 15.87
N GLY A 252 0.52 13.29 15.53
CA GLY A 252 -0.78 13.11 16.16
C GLY A 252 -0.74 12.13 17.33
N VAL A 253 -1.92 11.66 17.72
CA VAL A 253 -2.08 10.56 18.69
C VAL A 253 -1.71 9.22 18.06
N THR A 254 -1.62 8.16 18.86
CA THR A 254 -1.37 6.80 18.37
C THR A 254 -2.56 6.23 17.59
N CYS A 255 -2.33 5.17 16.82
CA CYS A 255 -3.42 4.43 16.16
C CYS A 255 -4.45 3.89 17.17
N ASP A 256 -4.02 3.47 18.36
CA ASP A 256 -4.90 2.97 19.43
C ASP A 256 -5.78 4.08 20.04
N GLU A 257 -5.32 5.31 20.04
CA GLU A 257 -6.09 6.48 20.51
C GLU A 257 -7.05 7.03 19.44
N GLY A 258 -6.97 6.54 18.21
CA GLY A 258 -7.87 6.90 17.12
C GLY A 258 -7.40 8.14 16.33
N LEU A 259 -6.26 8.03 15.67
CA LEU A 259 -5.63 9.11 14.91
C LEU A 259 -6.56 9.78 13.90
N THR A 260 -7.34 9.00 13.12
CA THR A 260 -8.23 9.59 12.10
C THR A 260 -9.31 10.49 12.74
N ALA A 261 -9.89 10.04 13.84
CA ALA A 261 -10.86 10.85 14.56
C ALA A 261 -10.22 12.13 15.14
N TYR A 262 -9.01 12.01 15.69
CA TYR A 262 -8.24 13.16 16.17
C TYR A 262 -7.98 14.18 15.05
N VAL A 263 -7.60 13.74 13.86
CA VAL A 263 -7.36 14.61 12.71
C VAL A 263 -8.64 15.33 12.26
N ILE A 264 -9.78 14.63 12.23
CA ILE A 264 -11.07 15.24 11.91
C ILE A 264 -11.45 16.29 12.97
N ASP A 265 -11.17 16.03 14.25
CA ASP A 265 -11.40 17.01 15.33
C ASP A 265 -10.49 18.25 15.19
N LEU A 266 -9.26 18.13 14.67
CA LEU A 266 -8.41 19.30 14.35
C LEU A 266 -9.00 20.15 13.23
N ILE A 267 -9.58 19.54 12.20
CA ILE A 267 -10.31 20.26 11.13
C ILE A 267 -11.50 21.02 11.76
N ASP A 268 -12.26 20.37 12.64
CA ASP A 268 -13.42 20.94 13.30
C ASP A 268 -13.09 22.18 14.14
N LYS A 269 -11.89 22.20 14.71
CA LYS A 269 -11.37 23.32 15.52
C LYS A 269 -10.70 24.40 14.67
N GLY A 270 -10.52 24.19 13.36
CA GLY A 270 -9.79 25.09 12.47
C GLY A 270 -8.28 25.13 12.74
N GLU A 271 -7.72 24.06 13.29
CA GLU A 271 -6.29 23.95 13.62
C GLU A 271 -5.45 23.43 12.43
N ILE A 272 -6.14 22.88 11.40
CA ILE A 272 -5.55 22.45 10.13
C ILE A 272 -6.47 22.73 8.96
#